data_9a1ce801674a25ddfaf27ccd956c6c57
#
_entry.id   9a1ce801674a25ddfaf27ccd956c6c57
#
_cell.length_a   1.000
_cell.length_b   1.000
_cell.length_c   1.000
_cell.angle_alpha   90.00
_cell.angle_beta   90.00
_cell.angle_gamma   90.00
#
_symmetry.space_group_name_H-M   'P 1'
#
loop_
_entity.id
_entity.type
_entity.pdbx_description
1 polymer ?
#
loop_
_entity_poly.entity_id
_entity_poly.type
_entity_poly.pdbx_seq_one_letter_code
_entity_poly.pdbx_strand_id
1 'polypeptide(L)'
;VGPSGVGKTTLLKVMCGLLSPTSGDVIADNLDIQKIGINNFRHGTACVLQEDRLFSGSLIDNISGFEDNADMDFIVECARRCNIHDEIMKMPMGYETIVGELGLGISGGQKQRILIARALYRKPSILFMDEATSHLDLKNESVINQSISGLSITRIIVAHRPSTIASADRIIDMSQLPMQAPA
;
A
#
# COMPACT_ATOMS: atom_id res chain seq x y z
N VAL A 1 15.26 3.14 -2.90
CA VAL A 1 15.41 4.17 -3.93
C VAL A 1 16.27 3.68 -5.08
N GLY A 2 16.41 4.46 -6.17
CA GLY A 2 17.25 4.15 -7.35
C GLY A 2 16.60 4.62 -8.65
N PRO A 3 17.32 4.60 -9.79
CA PRO A 3 16.82 5.07 -11.07
C PRO A 3 15.64 4.24 -11.58
N SER A 4 14.91 4.78 -12.56
CA SER A 4 13.83 4.04 -13.22
C SER A 4 14.41 2.81 -13.91
N GLY A 5 13.66 1.69 -13.89
CA GLY A 5 14.07 0.43 -14.52
C GLY A 5 15.05 -0.43 -13.73
N VAL A 6 15.56 0.01 -12.56
CA VAL A 6 16.53 -0.77 -11.75
C VAL A 6 15.89 -1.99 -11.03
N GLY A 7 14.56 -2.19 -11.16
CA GLY A 7 13.87 -3.34 -10.58
C GLY A 7 13.23 -3.12 -9.22
N LYS A 8 13.02 -1.87 -8.77
CA LYS A 8 12.40 -1.56 -7.45
C LYS A 8 11.04 -2.23 -7.25
N THR A 9 10.13 -2.05 -8.19
CA THR A 9 8.80 -2.68 -8.18
C THR A 9 8.90 -4.21 -8.19
N THR A 10 9.81 -4.78 -8.98
CA THR A 10 10.02 -6.23 -9.04
C THR A 10 10.50 -6.76 -7.69
N LEU A 11 11.49 -6.11 -7.09
CA LEU A 11 11.99 -6.47 -5.76
C LEU A 11 10.87 -6.38 -4.72
N LEU A 12 10.08 -5.30 -4.73
CA LEU A 12 8.96 -5.15 -3.81
C LEU A 12 7.91 -6.26 -4.01
N LYS A 13 7.59 -6.63 -5.26
CA LYS A 13 6.68 -7.75 -5.58
C LYS A 13 7.22 -9.11 -5.11
N VAL A 14 8.53 -9.31 -5.14
CA VAL A 14 9.18 -10.51 -4.58
C VAL A 14 9.08 -10.49 -3.05
N MET A 15 9.42 -9.37 -2.41
CA MET A 15 9.38 -9.24 -0.95
C MET A 15 7.98 -9.42 -0.36
N CYS A 16 6.92 -8.96 -1.02
CA CYS A 16 5.54 -9.17 -0.57
C CYS A 16 4.94 -10.50 -1.03
N GLY A 17 5.74 -11.36 -1.67
CA GLY A 17 5.34 -12.71 -2.08
C GLY A 17 4.41 -12.76 -3.30
N LEU A 18 4.33 -11.69 -4.10
CA LEU A 18 3.58 -11.68 -5.37
C LEU A 18 4.36 -12.33 -6.50
N LEU A 19 5.69 -12.32 -6.43
CA LEU A 19 6.58 -12.99 -7.36
C LEU A 19 7.52 -13.90 -6.57
N SER A 20 7.84 -15.06 -7.14
CA SER A 20 8.89 -15.93 -6.60
C SER A 20 10.26 -15.43 -7.06
N PRO A 21 11.28 -15.41 -6.19
CA PRO A 21 12.65 -15.11 -6.62
C PRO A 21 13.18 -16.23 -7.54
N THR A 22 14.01 -15.86 -8.51
CA THR A 22 14.70 -16.83 -9.39
C THR A 22 15.76 -17.61 -8.61
N SER A 23 16.38 -16.96 -7.62
CA SER A 23 17.36 -17.56 -6.70
C SER A 23 17.34 -16.80 -5.39
N GLY A 24 17.82 -17.44 -4.31
CA GLY A 24 17.79 -16.87 -2.96
C GLY A 24 16.41 -17.01 -2.29
N ASP A 25 16.31 -16.50 -1.06
CA ASP A 25 15.14 -16.64 -0.21
C ASP A 25 14.68 -15.28 0.30
N VAL A 26 13.39 -15.15 0.60
CA VAL A 26 12.83 -13.98 1.30
C VAL A 26 12.61 -14.38 2.76
N ILE A 27 13.32 -13.69 3.65
CA ILE A 27 13.30 -13.98 5.09
C ILE A 27 12.51 -12.88 5.81
N ALA A 28 11.49 -13.25 6.56
CA ALA A 28 10.74 -12.37 7.46
C ALA A 28 10.82 -12.96 8.89
N ASP A 29 11.22 -12.14 9.86
CA ASP A 29 11.41 -12.55 11.26
C ASP A 29 12.23 -13.85 11.42
N ASN A 30 13.34 -13.95 10.68
CA ASN A 30 14.24 -15.12 10.63
C ASN A 30 13.62 -16.39 10.04
N LEU A 31 12.47 -16.30 9.41
CA LEU A 31 11.80 -17.42 8.75
C LEU A 31 11.66 -17.13 7.25
N ASP A 32 11.93 -18.14 6.44
CA ASP A 32 11.66 -18.09 5.02
C ASP A 32 10.15 -18.05 4.78
N ILE A 33 9.67 -17.08 3.99
CA ILE A 33 8.23 -16.92 3.71
C ILE A 33 7.61 -18.13 3.03
N GLN A 34 8.40 -18.94 2.33
CA GLN A 34 7.95 -20.21 1.75
C GLN A 34 7.68 -21.25 2.85
N LYS A 35 8.50 -21.26 3.92
CA LYS A 35 8.30 -22.14 5.09
C LYS A 35 7.14 -21.69 5.98
N ILE A 36 6.90 -20.38 6.10
CA ILE A 36 5.71 -19.83 6.75
C ILE A 36 4.44 -20.25 5.99
N GLY A 37 4.56 -20.45 4.69
CA GLY A 37 3.47 -20.60 3.74
C GLY A 37 3.04 -19.22 3.22
N ILE A 38 3.10 -19.04 1.91
CA ILE A 38 2.89 -17.75 1.25
C ILE A 38 1.54 -17.12 1.59
N ASN A 39 0.50 -17.93 1.77
CA ASN A 39 -0.82 -17.42 2.15
C ASN A 39 -0.81 -16.88 3.59
N ASN A 40 -0.19 -17.58 4.52
CA ASN A 40 -0.04 -17.12 5.92
C ASN A 40 0.75 -15.81 5.98
N PHE A 41 1.85 -15.71 5.22
CA PHE A 41 2.62 -14.48 5.12
C PHE A 41 1.77 -13.31 4.59
N ARG A 42 0.98 -13.55 3.53
CA ARG A 42 0.09 -12.54 2.95
C ARG A 42 -1.04 -12.11 3.88
N HIS A 43 -1.50 -12.95 4.80
CA HIS A 43 -2.48 -12.54 5.81
C HIS A 43 -1.93 -11.47 6.76
N GLY A 44 -0.64 -11.52 7.08
CA GLY A 44 0.02 -10.53 7.93
C GLY A 44 0.56 -9.30 7.18
N THR A 45 0.37 -9.22 5.86
CA THR A 45 0.92 -8.14 5.04
C THR A 45 -0.13 -7.45 4.19
N ALA A 46 0.12 -6.21 3.81
CA ALA A 46 -0.67 -5.51 2.81
C ALA A 46 0.24 -4.83 1.80
N CYS A 47 -0.27 -4.64 0.59
CA CYS A 47 0.46 -4.07 -0.52
C CYS A 47 -0.39 -3.01 -1.20
N VAL A 48 0.23 -1.88 -1.55
CA VAL A 48 -0.36 -0.85 -2.40
C VAL A 48 0.60 -0.62 -3.56
N LEU A 49 0.23 -1.11 -4.73
CA LEU A 49 1.05 -1.01 -5.94
C LEU A 49 0.63 0.19 -6.79
N GLN A 50 1.54 0.68 -7.62
CA GLN A 50 1.29 1.78 -8.55
C GLN A 50 0.11 1.50 -9.49
N GLU A 51 -0.05 0.25 -9.92
CA GLU A 51 -1.08 -0.20 -10.85
C GLU A 51 -2.42 -0.57 -10.20
N ASP A 52 -2.51 -0.53 -8.86
CA ASP A 52 -3.72 -0.92 -8.15
C ASP A 52 -4.93 -0.07 -8.53
N ARG A 53 -6.10 -0.71 -8.52
CA ARG A 53 -7.37 -0.10 -8.90
C ARG A 53 -8.44 -0.33 -7.85
N LEU A 54 -9.42 0.55 -7.86
CA LEU A 54 -10.67 0.31 -7.18
C LEU A 54 -11.50 -0.68 -8.00
N PHE A 55 -12.25 -1.51 -7.30
CA PHE A 55 -13.18 -2.45 -7.91
C PHE A 55 -14.55 -1.79 -8.07
N SER A 56 -15.35 -2.28 -9.00
CA SER A 56 -16.78 -1.96 -9.06
C SER A 56 -17.46 -2.40 -7.77
N GLY A 57 -18.12 -1.48 -7.10
CA GLY A 57 -18.75 -1.70 -5.78
C GLY A 57 -18.77 -0.43 -4.97
N SER A 58 -19.27 -0.49 -3.75
CA SER A 58 -19.29 0.65 -2.83
C SER A 58 -17.89 1.01 -2.33
N LEU A 59 -17.75 2.17 -1.70
CA LEU A 59 -16.52 2.52 -0.98
C LEU A 59 -16.33 1.63 0.26
N ILE A 60 -17.41 1.13 0.87
CA ILE A 60 -17.35 0.10 1.91
C ILE A 60 -16.65 -1.13 1.36
N ASP A 61 -17.14 -1.71 0.26
CA ASP A 61 -16.56 -2.88 -0.38
C ASP A 61 -15.09 -2.68 -0.71
N ASN A 62 -14.78 -1.49 -1.25
CA ASN A 62 -13.43 -1.16 -1.64
C ASN A 62 -12.48 -1.06 -0.45
N ILE A 63 -12.89 -0.51 0.68
CA ILE A 63 -12.03 -0.38 1.87
C ILE A 63 -11.95 -1.70 2.63
N SER A 64 -13.07 -2.42 2.80
CA SER A 64 -13.10 -3.71 3.50
C SER A 64 -12.46 -4.85 2.71
N GLY A 65 -12.30 -4.67 1.38
CA GLY A 65 -11.87 -5.76 0.49
C GLY A 65 -12.96 -6.80 0.28
N PHE A 66 -14.23 -6.37 0.24
CA PHE A 66 -15.44 -7.21 0.06
C PHE A 66 -15.68 -8.20 1.20
N GLU A 67 -15.36 -7.80 2.43
CA GLU A 67 -15.69 -8.59 3.62
C GLU A 67 -17.19 -8.54 3.91
N ASP A 68 -17.85 -9.70 4.05
CA ASP A 68 -19.30 -9.80 4.23
C ASP A 68 -19.85 -9.07 5.47
N ASN A 69 -19.08 -9.04 6.56
CA ASN A 69 -19.41 -8.36 7.81
C ASN A 69 -18.41 -7.28 8.12
N ALA A 70 -18.27 -6.32 7.21
CA ALA A 70 -17.30 -5.24 7.33
C ALA A 70 -17.53 -4.38 8.59
N ASP A 71 -16.46 -4.14 9.35
CA ASP A 71 -16.48 -3.27 10.52
C ASP A 71 -16.50 -1.80 10.08
N MET A 72 -17.70 -1.20 10.13
CA MET A 72 -17.90 0.18 9.69
C MET A 72 -17.12 1.19 10.52
N ASP A 73 -16.98 0.99 11.81
CA ASP A 73 -16.22 1.90 12.68
C ASP A 73 -14.75 1.88 12.30
N PHE A 74 -14.23 0.69 12.00
CA PHE A 74 -12.85 0.54 11.57
C PHE A 74 -12.61 1.02 10.13
N ILE A 75 -13.60 0.89 9.22
CA ILE A 75 -13.57 1.53 7.89
C ILE A 75 -13.43 3.05 8.03
N VAL A 76 -14.26 3.66 8.87
CA VAL A 76 -14.23 5.10 9.13
C VAL A 76 -12.88 5.52 9.72
N GLU A 77 -12.33 4.75 10.66
CA GLU A 77 -11.02 5.00 11.23
C GLU A 77 -9.92 4.96 10.16
N CYS A 78 -9.89 3.93 9.32
CA CYS A 78 -8.94 3.83 8.21
C CYS A 78 -9.05 5.01 7.23
N ALA A 79 -10.29 5.41 6.89
CA ALA A 79 -10.53 6.55 6.02
C ALA A 79 -10.07 7.88 6.64
N ARG A 80 -10.25 8.08 7.95
CA ARG A 80 -9.73 9.25 8.68
C ARG A 80 -8.20 9.27 8.67
N ARG A 81 -7.56 8.15 8.95
CA ARG A 81 -6.09 8.01 8.88
C ARG A 81 -5.53 8.36 7.51
N CYS A 82 -6.29 8.05 6.45
CA CYS A 82 -5.93 8.37 5.07
C CYS A 82 -6.41 9.76 4.62
N ASN A 83 -6.97 10.58 5.51
CA ASN A 83 -7.50 11.92 5.20
C ASN A 83 -8.49 11.93 4.03
N ILE A 84 -9.38 10.93 3.97
CA ILE A 84 -10.40 10.80 2.91
C ILE A 84 -11.83 10.81 3.46
N HIS A 85 -12.02 10.60 4.78
CA HIS A 85 -13.33 10.53 5.41
C HIS A 85 -14.24 11.71 5.08
N ASP A 86 -13.75 12.94 5.29
CA ASP A 86 -14.57 14.16 5.09
C ASP A 86 -14.95 14.37 3.62
N GLU A 87 -14.14 13.89 2.68
CA GLU A 87 -14.47 13.91 1.26
C GLU A 87 -15.54 12.86 0.93
N ILE A 88 -15.44 11.66 1.49
CA ILE A 88 -16.45 10.61 1.36
C ILE A 88 -17.79 11.11 1.89
N MET A 89 -17.82 11.74 3.06
CA MET A 89 -19.06 12.26 3.66
C MET A 89 -19.71 13.39 2.85
N LYS A 90 -18.97 14.04 1.97
CA LYS A 90 -19.52 15.05 1.02
C LYS A 90 -20.10 14.43 -0.25
N MET A 91 -19.84 13.15 -0.50
CA MET A 91 -20.45 12.44 -1.64
C MET A 91 -21.95 12.18 -1.34
N PRO A 92 -22.82 12.20 -2.34
CA PRO A 92 -24.28 12.05 -2.12
C PRO A 92 -24.68 10.79 -1.36
N MET A 93 -23.93 9.69 -1.54
CA MET A 93 -24.17 8.40 -0.88
C MET A 93 -23.12 8.06 0.19
N GLY A 94 -22.23 8.99 0.54
CA GLY A 94 -21.18 8.75 1.53
C GLY A 94 -20.39 7.48 1.22
N TYR A 95 -20.26 6.59 2.19
CA TYR A 95 -19.57 5.31 2.04
C TYR A 95 -20.27 4.31 1.11
N GLU A 96 -21.58 4.46 0.87
CA GLU A 96 -22.34 3.68 -0.11
C GLU A 96 -22.14 4.16 -1.55
N THR A 97 -21.31 5.17 -1.76
CA THR A 97 -20.99 5.67 -3.10
C THR A 97 -20.41 4.54 -3.95
N ILE A 98 -21.08 4.27 -5.07
CA ILE A 98 -20.65 3.22 -6.00
C ILE A 98 -19.51 3.74 -6.87
N VAL A 99 -18.41 3.03 -6.84
CA VAL A 99 -17.30 3.22 -7.77
C VAL A 99 -17.64 2.46 -9.05
N GLY A 100 -17.76 3.17 -10.15
CA GLY A 100 -18.00 2.56 -11.45
C GLY A 100 -16.77 1.81 -12.00
N GLU A 101 -16.93 1.20 -13.15
CA GLU A 101 -15.82 0.59 -13.88
C GLU A 101 -14.67 1.59 -14.04
N LEU A 102 -13.46 1.14 -13.81
CA LEU A 102 -12.22 1.95 -13.86
C LEU A 102 -12.13 3.11 -12.85
N GLY A 103 -12.99 3.13 -11.80
CA GLY A 103 -12.94 4.17 -10.78
C GLY A 103 -13.49 5.52 -11.23
N LEU A 104 -14.40 5.54 -12.21
CA LEU A 104 -15.05 6.76 -12.68
C LEU A 104 -15.72 7.51 -11.51
N GLY A 105 -15.48 8.82 -11.45
CA GLY A 105 -16.01 9.71 -10.38
C GLY A 105 -15.10 9.87 -9.18
N ILE A 106 -13.99 9.13 -9.09
CA ILE A 106 -12.99 9.24 -8.02
C ILE A 106 -11.70 9.85 -8.59
N SER A 107 -11.20 10.92 -7.97
CA SER A 107 -9.92 11.52 -8.39
C SER A 107 -8.73 10.59 -8.10
N GLY A 108 -7.60 10.80 -8.80
CA GLY A 108 -6.39 9.99 -8.58
C GLY A 108 -5.89 10.03 -7.13
N GLY A 109 -5.95 11.19 -6.49
CA GLY A 109 -5.58 11.34 -5.08
C GLY A 109 -6.57 10.66 -4.12
N GLN A 110 -7.87 10.73 -4.40
CA GLN A 110 -8.90 10.00 -3.64
C GLN A 110 -8.69 8.49 -3.79
N LYS A 111 -8.49 8.01 -5.03
CA LYS A 111 -8.20 6.62 -5.31
C LYS A 111 -7.02 6.11 -4.48
N GLN A 112 -5.89 6.81 -4.48
CA GLN A 112 -4.71 6.39 -3.70
C GLN A 112 -5.02 6.32 -2.20
N ARG A 113 -5.72 7.31 -1.65
CA ARG A 113 -6.09 7.31 -0.24
C ARG A 113 -7.03 6.17 0.13
N ILE A 114 -7.97 5.82 -0.74
CA ILE A 114 -8.86 4.67 -0.55
C ILE A 114 -8.07 3.35 -0.61
N LEU A 115 -7.12 3.21 -1.55
CA LEU A 115 -6.25 2.03 -1.64
C LEU A 115 -5.38 1.85 -0.39
N ILE A 116 -4.86 2.95 0.16
CA ILE A 116 -4.12 2.90 1.44
C ILE A 116 -5.07 2.53 2.59
N ALA A 117 -6.30 3.08 2.64
CA ALA A 117 -7.29 2.72 3.65
C ALA A 117 -7.64 1.22 3.59
N ARG A 118 -7.82 0.65 2.39
CA ARG A 118 -7.98 -0.80 2.16
C ARG A 118 -6.81 -1.60 2.73
N ALA A 119 -5.59 -1.14 2.50
CA ALA A 119 -4.40 -1.81 3.02
C ALA A 119 -4.35 -1.77 4.55
N LEU A 120 -4.70 -0.64 5.17
CA LEU A 120 -4.75 -0.49 6.63
C LEU A 120 -5.89 -1.30 7.28
N TYR A 121 -7.03 -1.44 6.60
CA TYR A 121 -8.16 -2.24 7.08
C TYR A 121 -7.78 -3.70 7.33
N ARG A 122 -6.82 -4.24 6.59
CA ARG A 122 -6.28 -5.59 6.81
C ARG A 122 -5.45 -5.73 8.09
N LYS A 123 -5.18 -4.66 8.84
CA LYS A 123 -4.33 -4.64 10.06
C LYS A 123 -2.97 -5.30 9.84
N PRO A 124 -2.21 -4.91 8.81
CA PRO A 124 -0.97 -5.60 8.46
C PRO A 124 0.13 -5.34 9.48
N SER A 125 1.02 -6.33 9.67
CA SER A 125 2.31 -6.15 10.36
C SER A 125 3.37 -5.51 9.45
N ILE A 126 3.25 -5.76 8.12
CA ILE A 126 4.14 -5.18 7.10
C ILE A 126 3.30 -4.55 5.99
N LEU A 127 3.57 -3.30 5.69
CA LEU A 127 2.93 -2.54 4.61
C LEU A 127 3.94 -2.25 3.50
N PHE A 128 3.69 -2.78 2.31
CA PHE A 128 4.46 -2.51 1.11
C PHE A 128 3.78 -1.42 0.28
N MET A 129 4.54 -0.41 -0.15
CA MET A 129 4.02 0.70 -0.93
C MET A 129 4.92 0.98 -2.13
N ASP A 130 4.37 0.87 -3.34
CA ASP A 130 5.08 1.20 -4.58
C ASP A 130 4.51 2.50 -5.15
N GLU A 131 5.21 3.61 -4.90
CA GLU A 131 4.79 4.96 -5.31
C GLU A 131 3.34 5.32 -4.91
N ALA A 132 2.83 4.72 -3.83
CA ALA A 132 1.43 4.82 -3.42
C ALA A 132 0.98 6.26 -3.05
N THR A 133 1.91 7.21 -2.93
CA THR A 133 1.61 8.62 -2.65
C THR A 133 1.94 9.55 -3.82
N SER A 134 2.31 9.02 -4.99
CA SER A 134 2.80 9.80 -6.13
C SER A 134 1.78 10.81 -6.70
N HIS A 135 0.49 10.52 -6.62
CA HIS A 135 -0.59 11.42 -7.08
C HIS A 135 -1.17 12.29 -5.96
N LEU A 136 -0.62 12.23 -4.75
CA LEU A 136 -1.05 13.08 -3.64
C LEU A 136 -0.34 14.43 -3.69
N ASP A 137 -1.04 15.48 -3.26
CA ASP A 137 -0.41 16.75 -2.91
C ASP A 137 0.42 16.58 -1.63
N LEU A 138 1.35 17.51 -1.41
CA LEU A 138 2.29 17.45 -0.27
C LEU A 138 1.58 17.44 1.09
N LYS A 139 0.42 18.10 1.21
CA LYS A 139 -0.35 18.12 2.46
C LYS A 139 -0.94 16.77 2.77
N ASN A 140 -1.62 16.16 1.81
CA ASN A 140 -2.21 14.82 1.97
C ASN A 140 -1.15 13.75 2.23
N GLU A 141 -0.03 13.81 1.50
CA GLU A 141 1.11 12.92 1.72
C GLU A 141 1.66 13.03 3.15
N SER A 142 1.87 14.25 3.63
CA SER A 142 2.37 14.49 5.00
C SER A 142 1.42 13.95 6.06
N VAL A 143 0.11 14.21 5.93
CA VAL A 143 -0.90 13.72 6.88
C VAL A 143 -0.92 12.18 6.91
N ILE A 144 -0.90 11.54 5.75
CA ILE A 144 -0.91 10.08 5.67
C ILE A 144 0.38 9.49 6.27
N ASN A 145 1.54 10.03 5.89
CA ASN A 145 2.81 9.56 6.42
C ASN A 145 2.87 9.69 7.95
N GLN A 146 2.39 10.79 8.50
CA GLN A 146 2.31 11.00 9.95
C GLN A 146 1.32 10.03 10.61
N SER A 147 0.15 9.82 10.02
CA SER A 147 -0.85 8.90 10.55
C SER A 147 -0.38 7.45 10.56
N ILE A 148 0.31 7.03 9.50
CA ILE A 148 0.84 5.66 9.39
C ILE A 148 2.10 5.50 10.27
N SER A 149 2.93 6.53 10.43
CA SER A 149 4.12 6.45 11.29
C SER A 149 3.80 6.21 12.76
N GLY A 150 2.61 6.61 13.21
CA GLY A 150 2.12 6.31 14.55
C GLY A 150 1.65 4.86 14.76
N LEU A 151 1.61 4.04 13.71
CA LEU A 151 1.24 2.64 13.78
C LEU A 151 2.49 1.76 13.98
N SER A 152 2.37 0.72 14.79
CA SER A 152 3.43 -0.28 15.00
C SER A 152 3.49 -1.27 13.84
N ILE A 153 3.77 -0.76 12.63
CA ILE A 153 3.88 -1.56 11.40
C ILE A 153 5.20 -1.29 10.69
N THR A 154 5.80 -2.33 10.13
CA THR A 154 6.97 -2.18 9.26
C THR A 154 6.52 -1.66 7.89
N ARG A 155 7.15 -0.59 7.40
CA ARG A 155 6.83 0.00 6.09
C ARG A 155 7.99 -0.17 5.13
N ILE A 156 7.70 -0.71 3.96
CA ILE A 156 8.67 -0.85 2.87
C ILE A 156 8.14 -0.04 1.69
N ILE A 157 8.84 1.05 1.35
CA ILE A 157 8.33 2.07 0.44
C ILE A 157 9.31 2.25 -0.73
N VAL A 158 8.81 2.11 -1.95
CA VAL A 158 9.48 2.63 -3.14
C VAL A 158 9.06 4.09 -3.30
N ALA A 159 10.02 5.00 -3.16
CA ALA A 159 9.77 6.44 -3.18
C ALA A 159 10.76 7.17 -4.07
N HIS A 160 10.27 8.25 -4.70
CA HIS A 160 11.04 9.20 -5.46
C HIS A 160 11.02 10.60 -4.85
N ARG A 161 10.07 10.88 -3.95
CA ARG A 161 9.93 12.19 -3.31
C ARG A 161 10.91 12.35 -2.14
N PRO A 162 11.64 13.46 -2.08
CA PRO A 162 12.60 13.72 -1.01
C PRO A 162 11.95 13.68 0.39
N SER A 163 10.71 14.17 0.53
CA SER A 163 9.96 14.15 1.79
C SER A 163 9.75 12.74 2.32
N THR A 164 9.32 11.81 1.47
CA THR A 164 9.10 10.41 1.84
C THR A 164 10.43 9.72 2.17
N ILE A 165 11.48 9.99 1.37
CA ILE A 165 12.82 9.42 1.61
C ILE A 165 13.39 9.90 2.95
N ALA A 166 13.24 11.19 3.26
CA ALA A 166 13.74 11.78 4.51
C ALA A 166 13.01 11.26 5.77
N SER A 167 11.78 10.73 5.62
CA SER A 167 11.01 10.17 6.72
C SER A 167 11.31 8.69 7.02
N ALA A 168 12.20 8.07 6.25
CA ALA A 168 12.54 6.66 6.42
C ALA A 168 13.66 6.46 7.46
N ASP A 169 13.52 5.46 8.32
CA ASP A 169 14.56 5.06 9.28
C ASP A 169 15.79 4.47 8.58
N ARG A 170 15.58 3.87 7.40
CA ARG A 170 16.63 3.25 6.59
C ARG A 170 16.37 3.45 5.11
N ILE A 171 17.41 3.82 4.37
CA ILE A 171 17.35 3.98 2.92
C ILE A 171 18.24 2.91 2.28
N ILE A 172 17.68 2.21 1.29
CA ILE A 172 18.42 1.26 0.45
C ILE A 172 18.44 1.82 -0.97
N ASP A 173 19.66 2.08 -1.48
CA ASP A 173 19.86 2.50 -2.87
C ASP A 173 20.20 1.30 -3.73
N MET A 174 19.28 0.92 -4.59
CA MET A 174 19.42 -0.25 -5.45
C MET A 174 20.52 -0.07 -6.54
N SER A 175 20.92 1.16 -6.84
CA SER A 175 22.02 1.39 -7.77
C SER A 175 23.38 0.99 -7.20
N GLN A 176 23.48 0.87 -5.87
CA GLN A 176 24.70 0.49 -5.16
C GLN A 176 24.74 -1.01 -4.82
N LEU A 177 23.67 -1.74 -5.09
CA LEU A 177 23.66 -3.18 -4.88
C LEU A 177 24.44 -3.88 -6.00
N PRO A 178 25.26 -4.91 -5.69
CA PRO A 178 25.96 -5.66 -6.71
C PRO A 178 24.96 -6.37 -7.61
N MET A 179 24.79 -5.89 -8.83
CA MET A 179 23.99 -6.57 -9.84
C MET A 179 24.79 -7.77 -10.34
N GLN A 180 24.42 -8.97 -9.95
CA GLN A 180 24.91 -10.15 -10.64
C GLN A 180 24.25 -10.19 -12.03
N ALA A 181 25.05 -10.22 -13.07
CA ALA A 181 24.56 -10.43 -14.43
C ALA A 181 23.77 -11.76 -14.47
N PRO A 182 22.65 -11.81 -15.19
CA PRO A 182 21.96 -13.09 -15.40
C PRO A 182 22.93 -14.07 -16.07
N ALA A 183 23.02 -15.26 -15.50
CA ALA A 183 23.81 -16.36 -16.05
C ALA A 183 23.24 -16.86 -17.36
#